data_4cfabce7b748cbe08d5c290340c01b0f
#
_entry.id   4cfabce7b748cbe08d5c290340c01b0f
#
_cell.length_a   1.000
_cell.length_b   1.000
_cell.length_c   1.000
_cell.angle_alpha   90.00
_cell.angle_beta   90.00
_cell.angle_gamma   90.00
#
_symmetry.space_group_name_H-M   'P 1'
#
loop_
_entity.id
_entity.type
_entity.pdbx_description
1 polymer ?
#
loop_
_entity_poly.entity_id
_entity_poly.type
_entity_poly.pdbx_seq_one_letter_code
_entity_poly.pdbx_strand_id
1 'polypeptide(L)'
;MVIYGLETCAVCQKAQKMLKFEGIEVIFRDIRAEPLNAEELAELIVEFGDNLVDRTSNDYRSLNNWLKASEADAQITAKPKVMARPVIRDGDSLYLGWDDSVQRALLSN
;
A
#
# COMPACT_ATOMS: atom_id res chain seq x y z
N MET A 1 -0.45 -14.13 -3.59
CA MET A 1 0.02 -12.72 -3.57
C MET A 1 -1.10 -11.83 -3.03
N VAL A 2 -0.79 -10.91 -2.14
CA VAL A 2 -1.78 -10.02 -1.53
C VAL A 2 -1.47 -8.59 -1.96
N ILE A 3 -2.50 -7.86 -2.40
CA ILE A 3 -2.39 -6.44 -2.70
C ILE A 3 -3.16 -5.67 -1.63
N TYR A 4 -2.46 -4.77 -0.93
CA TYR A 4 -3.09 -3.83 0.01
C TYR A 4 -3.27 -2.50 -0.73
N GLY A 5 -4.50 -2.06 -0.87
CA GLY A 5 -4.78 -0.83 -1.59
C GLY A 5 -6.20 -0.36 -1.38
N LEU A 6 -6.72 0.36 -2.37
CA LEU A 6 -8.10 0.83 -2.38
C LEU A 6 -8.77 0.38 -3.68
N GLU A 7 -10.02 -0.03 -3.60
CA GLU A 7 -10.78 -0.43 -4.80
C GLU A 7 -10.91 0.71 -5.79
N THR A 8 -10.90 1.95 -5.31
CA THR A 8 -11.01 3.15 -6.15
C THR A 8 -9.67 3.65 -6.70
N CYS A 9 -8.57 3.01 -6.32
CA CYS A 9 -7.24 3.42 -6.76
C CYS A 9 -6.92 2.82 -8.13
N ALA A 10 -6.72 3.66 -9.15
CA ALA A 10 -6.48 3.19 -10.52
C ALA A 10 -5.19 2.35 -10.63
N VAL A 11 -4.13 2.74 -9.92
CA VAL A 11 -2.86 2.00 -9.93
C VAL A 11 -3.03 0.63 -9.28
N CYS A 12 -3.80 0.55 -8.19
CA CYS A 12 -4.09 -0.72 -7.54
C CYS A 12 -4.86 -1.66 -8.46
N GLN A 13 -5.86 -1.13 -9.18
CA GLN A 13 -6.63 -1.90 -10.15
C GLN A 13 -5.74 -2.41 -11.29
N LYS A 14 -4.87 -1.56 -11.79
CA LYS A 14 -3.95 -1.91 -12.86
C LYS A 14 -3.00 -3.03 -12.42
N ALA A 15 -2.41 -2.91 -11.24
CA ALA A 15 -1.53 -3.93 -10.70
C ALA A 15 -2.25 -5.27 -10.58
N GLN A 16 -3.46 -5.27 -10.04
CA GLN A 16 -4.25 -6.48 -9.89
C GLN A 16 -4.53 -7.14 -11.24
N LYS A 17 -4.93 -6.35 -12.23
CA LYS A 17 -5.23 -6.87 -13.58
C LYS A 17 -4.01 -7.49 -14.24
N MET A 18 -2.86 -6.81 -14.16
CA MET A 18 -1.63 -7.29 -14.78
C MET A 18 -1.14 -8.58 -14.14
N LEU A 19 -1.21 -8.68 -12.82
CA LEU A 19 -0.81 -9.89 -12.12
C LEU A 19 -1.73 -11.07 -12.44
N LYS A 20 -3.04 -10.83 -12.49
CA LYS A 20 -4.00 -11.86 -12.86
C LYS A 20 -3.83 -12.31 -14.30
N PHE A 21 -3.53 -11.38 -15.20
CA PHE A 21 -3.29 -11.70 -16.60
C PHE A 21 -2.10 -12.67 -16.75
N GLU A 22 -1.10 -12.54 -15.90
CA GLU A 22 0.07 -13.45 -15.90
C GLU A 22 -0.21 -14.76 -15.15
N GLY A 23 -1.45 -15.02 -14.77
CA GLY A 23 -1.83 -16.25 -14.10
C GLY A 23 -1.54 -16.30 -12.62
N ILE A 24 -1.21 -15.15 -12.01
CA ILE A 24 -0.89 -15.07 -10.59
C ILE A 24 -2.19 -14.93 -9.80
N GLU A 25 -2.35 -15.75 -8.77
CA GLU A 25 -3.48 -15.64 -7.87
C GLU A 25 -3.29 -14.43 -6.96
N VAL A 26 -4.28 -13.53 -6.94
CA VAL A 26 -4.21 -12.28 -6.20
C VAL A 26 -5.38 -12.18 -5.24
N ILE A 27 -5.08 -11.88 -3.97
CA ILE A 27 -6.07 -11.49 -2.98
C ILE A 27 -5.95 -9.98 -2.81
N PHE A 28 -7.04 -9.26 -3.07
CA PHE A 28 -7.08 -7.81 -2.93
C PHE A 28 -7.70 -7.45 -1.59
N ARG A 29 -6.97 -6.65 -0.81
CA ARG A 29 -7.46 -6.14 0.47
C ARG A 29 -7.59 -4.64 0.42
N ASP A 30 -8.83 -4.15 0.47
CA ASP A 30 -9.12 -2.72 0.57
C ASP A 30 -8.90 -2.29 2.02
N ILE A 31 -7.87 -1.49 2.25
CA ILE A 31 -7.47 -1.11 3.61
C ILE A 31 -8.39 -0.07 4.24
N ARG A 32 -9.31 0.50 3.47
CA ARG A 32 -10.34 1.37 4.02
C ARG A 32 -11.51 0.55 4.55
N ALA A 33 -11.90 -0.49 3.81
CA ALA A 33 -12.98 -1.40 4.23
C ALA A 33 -12.51 -2.35 5.33
N GLU A 34 -11.28 -2.85 5.19
CA GLU A 34 -10.64 -3.75 6.16
C GLU A 34 -9.30 -3.17 6.58
N PRO A 35 -9.27 -2.27 7.58
CA PRO A 35 -8.03 -1.65 8.01
C PRO A 35 -6.98 -2.65 8.43
N LEU A 36 -5.71 -2.27 8.26
CA LEU A 36 -4.59 -3.08 8.75
C LEU A 36 -4.66 -3.17 10.27
N ASN A 37 -4.40 -4.36 10.82
CA ASN A 37 -4.26 -4.48 12.26
C ASN A 37 -2.87 -3.96 12.69
N ALA A 38 -2.64 -3.88 14.01
CA ALA A 38 -1.40 -3.30 14.54
C ALA A 38 -0.16 -4.07 14.10
N GLU A 39 -0.24 -5.40 14.03
CA GLU A 39 0.90 -6.23 13.61
C GLU A 39 1.22 -6.05 12.13
N GLU A 40 0.20 -6.03 11.28
CA GLU A 40 0.37 -5.80 9.85
C GLU A 40 0.99 -4.43 9.59
N LEU A 41 0.46 -3.41 10.25
CA LEU A 41 0.96 -2.05 10.09
C LEU A 41 2.42 -1.92 10.55
N ALA A 42 2.74 -2.53 11.70
CA ALA A 42 4.11 -2.51 12.22
C ALA A 42 5.09 -3.16 11.24
N GLU A 43 4.70 -4.28 10.63
CA GLU A 43 5.53 -4.97 9.65
C GLU A 43 5.81 -4.10 8.43
N LEU A 44 4.79 -3.43 7.91
CA LEU A 44 4.96 -2.55 6.76
C LEU A 44 5.83 -1.33 7.09
N ILE A 45 5.70 -0.81 8.31
CA ILE A 45 6.52 0.31 8.75
C ILE A 45 7.99 -0.09 8.90
N VAL A 46 8.26 -1.28 9.43
CA VAL A 46 9.63 -1.80 9.51
C VAL A 46 10.24 -1.87 8.11
N GLU A 47 9.47 -2.32 7.12
CA GLU A 47 9.97 -2.48 5.76
C GLU A 47 10.15 -1.15 5.02
N PHE A 48 9.18 -0.26 5.11
CA PHE A 48 9.12 0.95 4.27
C PHE A 48 9.36 2.26 5.02
N GLY A 49 9.20 2.27 6.34
CA GLY A 49 9.36 3.48 7.14
C GLY A 49 8.44 4.60 6.67
N ASP A 50 8.97 5.80 6.59
CA ASP A 50 8.21 6.99 6.20
C ASP A 50 7.71 6.93 4.75
N ASN A 51 8.31 6.09 3.91
CA ASN A 51 7.86 5.93 2.52
C ASN A 51 6.47 5.29 2.43
N LEU A 52 6.00 4.68 3.52
CA LEU A 52 4.66 4.08 3.54
C LEU A 52 3.54 5.13 3.47
N VAL A 53 3.83 6.39 3.77
CA VAL A 53 2.86 7.48 3.68
C VAL A 53 3.15 8.32 2.45
N ASP A 54 2.12 8.55 1.63
CA ASP A 54 2.22 9.42 0.45
C ASP A 54 1.94 10.86 0.86
N ARG A 55 3.00 11.60 1.15
CA ARG A 55 2.92 13.00 1.60
C ARG A 55 2.52 13.97 0.47
N THR A 56 2.51 13.51 -0.77
CA THR A 56 2.11 14.34 -1.90
C THR A 56 0.62 14.25 -2.18
N SER A 57 -0.09 13.33 -1.52
CA SER A 57 -1.52 13.12 -1.74
C SER A 57 -2.37 14.24 -1.13
N ASN A 58 -3.55 14.45 -1.72
CA ASN A 58 -4.53 15.37 -1.14
C ASN A 58 -5.01 14.88 0.22
N ASP A 59 -5.09 13.57 0.40
CA ASP A 59 -5.50 12.98 1.66
C ASP A 59 -4.52 13.34 2.79
N TYR A 60 -3.22 13.29 2.51
CA TYR A 60 -2.21 13.72 3.48
C TYR A 60 -2.33 15.22 3.78
N ARG A 61 -2.49 16.04 2.75
CA ARG A 61 -2.60 17.50 2.91
C ARG A 61 -3.80 17.89 3.76
N SER A 62 -4.85 17.08 3.76
CA SER A 62 -6.05 17.34 4.54
C SER A 62 -5.93 16.96 6.01
N LEU A 63 -4.84 16.28 6.41
CA LEU A 63 -4.60 15.99 7.82
C LEU A 63 -4.39 17.28 8.60
N ASN A 64 -4.84 17.29 9.88
CA ASN A 64 -4.54 18.43 10.74
C ASN A 64 -3.05 18.47 11.08
N ASN A 65 -2.59 19.60 11.62
CA ASN A 65 -1.16 19.79 11.91
C ASN A 65 -0.62 18.80 12.93
N TRP A 66 -1.46 18.39 13.88
CA TRP A 66 -1.07 17.43 14.89
C TRP A 66 -0.76 16.07 14.26
N LEU A 67 -1.61 15.61 13.36
CA LEU A 67 -1.39 14.34 12.64
C LEU A 67 -0.20 14.44 11.69
N LYS A 68 -0.02 15.56 11.01
CA LYS A 68 1.16 15.74 10.14
C LYS A 68 2.47 15.67 10.90
N ALA A 69 2.47 16.04 12.18
CA ALA A 69 3.63 15.94 13.05
C ALA A 69 3.78 14.58 13.71
N SER A 70 2.79 13.68 13.53
CA SER A 70 2.80 12.34 14.11
C SER A 70 3.58 11.36 13.26
N GLU A 71 3.80 10.16 13.80
CA GLU A 71 4.45 9.07 13.08
C GLU A 71 3.53 8.46 12.03
N ALA A 72 4.11 7.71 11.08
CA ALA A 72 3.38 7.11 9.97
C ALA A 72 2.24 6.20 10.43
N ASP A 73 2.44 5.44 11.49
CA ASP A 73 1.42 4.53 12.02
C ASP A 73 0.18 5.28 12.49
N ALA A 74 0.36 6.40 13.18
CA ALA A 74 -0.77 7.24 13.63
C ALA A 74 -1.50 7.85 12.44
N GLN A 75 -0.77 8.29 11.43
CA GLN A 75 -1.34 8.90 10.23
C GLN A 75 -2.20 7.89 9.45
N ILE A 76 -1.70 6.68 9.24
CA ILE A 76 -2.42 5.63 8.51
C ILE A 76 -3.62 5.14 9.30
N THR A 77 -3.47 5.00 10.62
CA THR A 77 -4.59 4.58 11.48
C THR A 77 -5.73 5.60 11.43
N ALA A 78 -5.39 6.90 11.48
CA ALA A 78 -6.38 7.96 11.44
C ALA A 78 -7.03 8.09 10.05
N LYS A 79 -6.24 7.90 8.98
CA LYS A 79 -6.73 8.04 7.61
C LYS A 79 -6.00 7.06 6.68
N PRO A 80 -6.56 5.84 6.51
CA PRO A 80 -5.91 4.82 5.68
C PRO A 80 -5.54 5.26 4.26
N LYS A 81 -6.27 6.21 3.72
CA LYS A 81 -6.01 6.74 2.37
C LYS A 81 -4.65 7.42 2.22
N VAL A 82 -3.99 7.80 3.32
CA VAL A 82 -2.65 8.41 3.22
C VAL A 82 -1.56 7.38 2.96
N MET A 83 -1.85 6.09 3.12
CA MET A 83 -0.87 5.05 2.82
C MET A 83 -0.54 5.03 1.33
N ALA A 84 0.75 4.97 1.01
CA ALA A 84 1.20 4.80 -0.37
C ALA A 84 0.72 3.44 -0.89
N ARG A 85 0.28 3.40 -2.15
CA ARG A 85 -0.39 2.22 -2.72
C ARG A 85 0.11 1.93 -4.12
N PRO A 86 0.02 0.66 -4.54
CA PRO A 86 -0.28 -0.51 -3.73
C PRO A 86 0.91 -0.96 -2.88
N VAL A 87 0.64 -1.68 -1.80
CA VAL A 87 1.64 -2.52 -1.12
C VAL A 87 1.35 -3.95 -1.53
N ILE A 88 2.37 -4.67 -1.97
CA ILE A 88 2.19 -6.02 -2.49
C ILE A 88 3.04 -6.99 -1.68
N ARG A 89 2.40 -8.05 -1.18
CA ARG A 89 3.08 -9.13 -0.47
C ARG A 89 3.16 -10.35 -1.38
N ASP A 90 4.38 -10.81 -1.59
CA ASP A 90 4.65 -12.06 -2.29
C ASP A 90 5.48 -12.96 -1.35
N GLY A 91 4.79 -13.88 -0.67
CA GLY A 91 5.45 -14.68 0.37
C GLY A 91 6.00 -13.78 1.47
N ASP A 92 7.30 -13.83 1.69
CA ASP A 92 7.97 -13.00 2.69
C ASP A 92 8.47 -11.66 2.13
N SER A 93 8.31 -11.45 0.84
CA SER A 93 8.77 -10.21 0.18
C SER A 93 7.66 -9.17 0.11
N LEU A 94 8.04 -7.91 0.34
CA LEU A 94 7.11 -6.78 0.30
C LEU A 94 7.58 -5.77 -0.74
N TYR A 95 6.63 -5.23 -1.49
CA TYR A 95 6.90 -4.23 -2.53
C TYR A 95 5.97 -3.05 -2.35
N LEU A 96 6.46 -1.85 -2.67
CA LEU A 96 5.69 -0.61 -2.58
C LEU A 96 5.60 0.03 -3.95
N GLY A 97 4.37 0.31 -4.38
CA GLY A 97 4.12 0.95 -5.66
C GLY A 97 4.00 -0.03 -6.80
N TRP A 98 3.88 0.52 -8.01
CA TRP A 98 3.76 -0.27 -9.24
C TRP A 98 4.64 0.31 -10.33
N ASP A 99 5.89 0.68 -9.97
CA ASP A 99 6.86 1.18 -10.92
C ASP A 99 7.53 0.03 -11.69
N ASP A 100 8.41 0.37 -12.62
CA ASP A 100 9.11 -0.61 -13.45
C ASP A 100 9.88 -1.63 -12.62
N SER A 101 10.47 -1.20 -11.53
CA SER A 101 11.24 -2.07 -10.63
C SER A 101 10.35 -3.15 -10.01
N VAL A 102 9.20 -2.74 -9.49
CA VAL A 102 8.24 -3.68 -8.89
C VAL A 102 7.68 -4.62 -9.96
N GLN A 103 7.33 -4.08 -11.11
CA GLN A 103 6.82 -4.90 -12.22
C GLN A 103 7.82 -5.95 -12.66
N ARG A 104 9.09 -5.58 -12.79
CA ARG A 104 10.14 -6.54 -13.15
C ARG A 104 10.30 -7.64 -12.11
N ALA A 105 10.23 -7.27 -10.83
CA ALA A 105 10.37 -8.24 -9.76
C ALA A 105 9.23 -9.25 -9.73
N LEU A 106 8.00 -8.82 -10.04
CA LEU A 106 6.81 -9.66 -9.89
C LEU A 106 6.36 -10.31 -11.20
N LEU A 107 6.61 -9.72 -12.35
CA LEU A 107 6.13 -10.19 -13.64
C LEU A 107 7.17 -10.94 -14.46
N SER A 108 8.45 -10.70 -14.24
CA SER A 108 9.50 -11.39 -14.98
C SER A 108 9.87 -12.69 -14.29
N ASN A 109 9.94 -13.73 -15.07
CA ASN A 109 10.33 -15.07 -14.61
C ASN A 109 11.65 -15.46 -15.23
#